data_236a11fcbc97d872a8a1058459d4470b
#
_entry.id   236a11fcbc97d872a8a1058459d4470b
#
_cell.length_a   1.000
_cell.length_b   1.000
_cell.length_c   1.000
_cell.angle_alpha   90.00
_cell.angle_beta   90.00
_cell.angle_gamma   90.00
#
_symmetry.space_group_name_H-M   'P 1'
#
loop_
_entity.id
_entity.type
_entity.pdbx_description
1 polymer ?
#
loop_
_entity_poly.entity_id
_entity_poly.type
_entity_poly.pdbx_seq_one_letter_code
_entity_poly.pdbx_strand_id
1 'polypeptide(L)'
;MKILVTGAKGFVGRNLCSQLNNIKTGKAKCYGDLQIDEVFEYDLDSTMEQLDAWCSECDFVFNLAGVNRPQNPEEFMTGNFGFASTLLDTLKKHGNKAPVMLSSSAQASLTGRFGNSEYGRSKKAGEDLFLQYGEENGVKVLVYRFPNLYGKWCRPNYNSAIATFCNNIANELPITVNDPKVELEVLYIDDLVEEMIAALKGQEHHCEFEGLTVLPSAEGRYCYCPVTHKATLGEIVDLLHQFHDMPKTLMIPEIPADSFAKRLYSTYLSYLPKDKAIFDLKMNCDDRGSFTELVHTLNCGQVSINISKPGITKGQHWHHTKWEQFIVVSGHGLIQQRKEGTDEDVRDFCRNKISRYKIPKYIFFVDEFPMTGSGKIQKFRLKDLGLKLCKEQGIEII
;
A
#
# COMPACT_ATOMS: atom_id res chain seq x y z
N MET A 1 4.86 -31.04 7.63
CA MET A 1 5.46 -30.75 6.30
C MET A 1 6.80 -30.09 6.52
N LYS A 2 7.88 -30.60 5.88
CA LYS A 2 9.23 -30.04 5.88
C LYS A 2 9.47 -29.30 4.57
N ILE A 3 9.86 -28.05 4.61
CA ILE A 3 9.94 -27.17 3.43
C ILE A 3 11.38 -26.73 3.23
N LEU A 4 11.94 -27.01 2.05
CA LEU A 4 13.27 -26.51 1.65
C LEU A 4 13.10 -25.20 0.85
N VAL A 5 13.76 -24.14 1.31
CA VAL A 5 13.82 -22.85 0.63
C VAL A 5 15.26 -22.55 0.27
N THR A 6 15.60 -22.49 -1.01
CA THR A 6 16.93 -22.06 -1.47
C THR A 6 16.91 -20.57 -1.78
N GLY A 7 18.02 -19.88 -1.55
CA GLY A 7 18.05 -18.40 -1.61
C GLY A 7 17.25 -17.77 -0.45
N ALA A 8 17.24 -18.45 0.71
CA ALA A 8 16.42 -18.11 1.88
C ALA A 8 16.70 -16.70 2.44
N LYS A 9 17.94 -16.21 2.33
CA LYS A 9 18.34 -14.86 2.79
C LYS A 9 18.14 -13.77 1.75
N GLY A 10 17.76 -14.15 0.53
CA GLY A 10 17.37 -13.22 -0.55
C GLY A 10 16.05 -12.50 -0.25
N PHE A 11 15.68 -11.53 -1.10
CA PHE A 11 14.48 -10.73 -0.92
C PHE A 11 13.21 -11.59 -0.79
N VAL A 12 12.96 -12.47 -1.75
CA VAL A 12 11.78 -13.34 -1.74
C VAL A 12 11.88 -14.40 -0.65
N GLY A 13 13.05 -15.06 -0.54
CA GLY A 13 13.28 -16.12 0.44
C GLY A 13 13.07 -15.66 1.88
N ARG A 14 13.60 -14.49 2.24
CA ARG A 14 13.44 -13.92 3.59
C ARG A 14 11.97 -13.65 3.94
N ASN A 15 11.19 -13.14 2.99
CA ASN A 15 9.75 -12.91 3.20
C ASN A 15 8.99 -14.22 3.36
N LEU A 16 9.27 -15.20 2.49
CA LEU A 16 8.66 -16.52 2.56
C LEU A 16 9.02 -17.24 3.87
N CYS A 17 10.31 -17.36 4.20
CA CYS A 17 10.77 -18.02 5.43
C CYS A 17 10.16 -17.36 6.68
N SER A 18 10.07 -16.01 6.71
CA SER A 18 9.42 -15.31 7.81
C SER A 18 7.97 -15.72 7.98
N GLN A 19 7.21 -15.83 6.88
CA GLN A 19 5.80 -16.22 6.93
C GLN A 19 5.63 -17.70 7.27
N LEU A 20 6.43 -18.60 6.68
CA LEU A 20 6.43 -20.02 7.03
C LEU A 20 6.72 -20.25 8.51
N ASN A 21 7.67 -19.52 9.08
CA ASN A 21 7.96 -19.58 10.51
C ASN A 21 6.84 -18.99 11.39
N ASN A 22 6.11 -17.99 10.90
CA ASN A 22 4.90 -17.48 11.58
C ASN A 22 3.77 -18.53 11.59
N ILE A 23 3.62 -19.29 10.52
CA ILE A 23 2.66 -20.41 10.44
C ILE A 23 3.11 -21.52 11.40
N LYS A 24 4.37 -21.99 11.30
CA LYS A 24 4.98 -23.02 12.16
C LYS A 24 4.78 -22.74 13.65
N THR A 25 4.95 -21.48 14.06
CA THR A 25 4.83 -21.06 15.46
C THR A 25 3.41 -20.67 15.89
N GLY A 26 2.41 -20.78 15.01
CA GLY A 26 1.00 -20.44 15.29
C GLY A 26 0.72 -18.95 15.45
N LYS A 27 1.65 -18.07 15.05
CA LYS A 27 1.45 -16.62 15.02
C LYS A 27 0.50 -16.21 13.91
N ALA A 28 0.61 -16.83 12.74
CA ALA A 28 -0.28 -16.62 11.59
C ALA A 28 -1.49 -17.56 11.68
N LYS A 29 -2.53 -17.15 12.38
CA LYS A 29 -3.71 -17.99 12.70
C LYS A 29 -4.62 -18.29 11.51
N CYS A 30 -4.56 -17.50 10.44
CA CYS A 30 -5.38 -17.69 9.24
C CYS A 30 -5.01 -18.94 8.42
N TYR A 31 -3.89 -19.60 8.73
CA TYR A 31 -3.42 -20.80 8.05
C TYR A 31 -3.49 -22.05 8.94
N GLY A 32 -4.48 -22.13 9.81
CA GLY A 32 -4.61 -23.23 10.79
C GLY A 32 -4.79 -24.63 10.20
N ASP A 33 -5.05 -24.72 8.89
CA ASP A 33 -5.12 -25.97 8.11
C ASP A 33 -3.75 -26.45 7.57
N LEU A 34 -2.70 -25.62 7.69
CA LEU A 34 -1.34 -25.91 7.23
C LEU A 34 -0.41 -26.15 8.41
N GLN A 35 0.08 -27.39 8.52
CA GLN A 35 1.06 -27.75 9.55
C GLN A 35 2.47 -27.78 8.95
N ILE A 36 3.35 -26.92 9.43
CA ILE A 36 4.75 -26.84 9.08
C ILE A 36 5.60 -27.34 10.25
N ASP A 37 6.35 -28.41 10.01
CA ASP A 37 7.21 -29.03 11.02
C ASP A 37 8.59 -28.39 11.00
N GLU A 38 9.17 -28.17 9.77
CA GLU A 38 10.49 -27.60 9.63
C GLU A 38 10.59 -26.73 8.37
N VAL A 39 11.42 -25.69 8.45
CA VAL A 39 11.81 -24.82 7.32
C VAL A 39 13.32 -24.87 7.19
N PHE A 40 13.80 -25.51 6.12
CA PHE A 40 15.21 -25.61 5.78
C PHE A 40 15.62 -24.39 4.94
N GLU A 41 16.43 -23.53 5.50
CA GLU A 41 16.84 -22.24 4.89
C GLU A 41 18.24 -22.40 4.27
N TYR A 42 18.32 -22.77 2.99
CA TYR A 42 19.56 -22.92 2.25
C TYR A 42 19.97 -21.60 1.57
N ASP A 43 21.22 -21.16 1.80
CA ASP A 43 21.79 -19.97 1.17
C ASP A 43 23.33 -20.13 1.00
N LEU A 44 24.02 -19.06 0.58
CA LEU A 44 25.46 -19.06 0.26
C LEU A 44 26.38 -19.53 1.41
N ASP A 45 25.94 -19.43 2.63
CA ASP A 45 26.65 -19.89 3.83
C ASP A 45 26.27 -21.32 4.25
N SER A 46 25.39 -21.98 3.52
CA SER A 46 25.04 -23.39 3.74
C SER A 46 26.02 -24.33 3.03
N THR A 47 26.13 -25.55 3.55
CA THR A 47 27.05 -26.57 2.99
C THR A 47 26.31 -27.55 2.06
N MET A 48 27.08 -28.27 1.23
CA MET A 48 26.50 -29.32 0.37
C MET A 48 25.95 -30.51 1.17
N GLU A 49 26.54 -30.81 2.34
CA GLU A 49 26.04 -31.83 3.25
C GLU A 49 24.68 -31.45 3.81
N GLN A 50 24.45 -30.16 4.11
CA GLN A 50 23.12 -29.68 4.52
C GLN A 50 22.10 -29.82 3.39
N LEU A 51 22.47 -29.44 2.15
CA LEU A 51 21.59 -29.62 0.99
C LEU A 51 21.22 -31.08 0.80
N ASP A 52 22.21 -31.98 0.85
CA ASP A 52 22.03 -33.42 0.71
C ASP A 52 21.07 -33.98 1.76
N ALA A 53 21.29 -33.62 3.04
CA ALA A 53 20.42 -34.04 4.13
C ALA A 53 18.97 -33.52 3.96
N TRP A 54 18.79 -32.22 3.64
CA TRP A 54 17.48 -31.63 3.51
C TRP A 54 16.72 -32.12 2.27
N CYS A 55 17.41 -32.36 1.17
CA CYS A 55 16.82 -32.98 -0.02
C CYS A 55 16.34 -34.41 0.23
N SER A 56 16.89 -35.13 1.21
CA SER A 56 16.46 -36.49 1.55
C SER A 56 15.10 -36.52 2.25
N GLU A 57 14.67 -35.41 2.89
CA GLU A 57 13.52 -35.45 3.80
C GLU A 57 12.49 -34.31 3.58
N CYS A 58 12.73 -33.37 2.64
CA CYS A 58 11.79 -32.30 2.38
C CYS A 58 10.53 -32.79 1.64
N ASP A 59 9.40 -32.18 1.98
CA ASP A 59 8.09 -32.45 1.37
C ASP A 59 7.75 -31.46 0.27
N PHE A 60 8.44 -30.32 0.21
CA PHE A 60 8.28 -29.27 -0.81
C PHE A 60 9.57 -28.45 -0.94
N VAL A 61 9.87 -28.00 -2.16
CA VAL A 61 11.05 -27.18 -2.45
C VAL A 61 10.67 -25.86 -3.12
N PHE A 62 11.07 -24.74 -2.54
CA PHE A 62 11.07 -23.43 -3.19
C PHE A 62 12.48 -23.10 -3.68
N ASN A 63 12.71 -23.20 -4.98
CA ASN A 63 14.00 -22.78 -5.57
C ASN A 63 13.95 -21.29 -5.92
N LEU A 64 14.41 -20.46 -4.98
CA LEU A 64 14.50 -19.01 -5.09
C LEU A 64 15.93 -18.53 -5.28
N ALA A 65 16.92 -19.40 -5.15
CA ALA A 65 18.31 -19.10 -5.41
C ALA A 65 18.50 -18.67 -6.87
N GLY A 66 19.28 -17.61 -7.06
CA GLY A 66 19.59 -17.11 -8.39
C GLY A 66 20.43 -15.85 -8.37
N VAL A 67 21.23 -15.67 -9.42
CA VAL A 67 22.06 -14.50 -9.62
C VAL A 67 21.34 -13.51 -10.54
N ASN A 68 21.20 -12.26 -10.08
CA ASN A 68 20.49 -11.21 -10.82
C ASN A 68 21.41 -10.11 -11.37
N ARG A 69 22.58 -9.88 -10.74
CA ARG A 69 23.59 -8.90 -11.14
C ARG A 69 24.99 -9.49 -10.92
N PRO A 70 25.46 -10.35 -11.79
CA PRO A 70 26.79 -10.92 -11.71
C PRO A 70 27.85 -9.87 -12.09
N GLN A 71 29.09 -10.14 -11.74
CA GLN A 71 30.24 -9.38 -12.22
C GLN A 71 30.55 -9.74 -13.68
N ASN A 72 30.38 -11.02 -14.03
CA ASN A 72 30.59 -11.55 -15.39
C ASN A 72 29.32 -12.22 -15.91
N PRO A 73 28.96 -12.07 -17.21
CA PRO A 73 27.75 -12.69 -17.78
C PRO A 73 27.70 -14.23 -17.62
N GLU A 74 28.82 -14.90 -17.58
CA GLU A 74 28.92 -16.36 -17.40
C GLU A 74 28.36 -16.82 -16.03
N GLU A 75 28.41 -15.94 -15.03
CA GLU A 75 27.86 -16.22 -13.70
C GLU A 75 26.34 -16.36 -13.70
N PHE A 76 25.63 -15.82 -14.72
CA PHE A 76 24.19 -16.08 -14.89
C PHE A 76 23.93 -17.56 -15.12
N MET A 77 24.69 -18.20 -15.99
CA MET A 77 24.51 -19.62 -16.28
C MET A 77 24.96 -20.50 -15.10
N THR A 78 26.12 -20.23 -14.53
CA THR A 78 26.64 -21.00 -13.39
C THR A 78 25.75 -20.87 -12.16
N GLY A 79 25.30 -19.65 -11.82
CA GLY A 79 24.50 -19.38 -10.62
C GLY A 79 23.03 -19.76 -10.77
N ASN A 80 22.43 -19.59 -11.94
CA ASN A 80 21.02 -19.90 -12.13
C ASN A 80 20.81 -21.35 -12.60
N PHE A 81 21.55 -21.81 -13.60
CA PHE A 81 21.42 -23.16 -14.16
C PHE A 81 22.24 -24.20 -13.38
N GLY A 82 23.51 -23.90 -13.04
CA GLY A 82 24.40 -24.84 -12.38
C GLY A 82 23.89 -25.26 -10.99
N PHE A 83 23.50 -24.30 -10.15
CA PHE A 83 22.93 -24.63 -8.83
C PHE A 83 21.57 -25.38 -8.97
N ALA A 84 20.72 -24.97 -9.94
CA ALA A 84 19.46 -25.64 -10.22
C ALA A 84 19.69 -27.14 -10.56
N SER A 85 20.68 -27.45 -11.43
CA SER A 85 21.06 -28.82 -11.74
C SER A 85 21.50 -29.60 -10.49
N THR A 86 22.38 -28.99 -9.68
CA THR A 86 22.84 -29.63 -8.43
C THR A 86 21.69 -29.96 -7.48
N LEU A 87 20.72 -29.07 -7.32
CA LEU A 87 19.54 -29.28 -6.48
C LEU A 87 18.70 -30.47 -6.99
N LEU A 88 18.38 -30.49 -8.29
CA LEU A 88 17.56 -31.53 -8.90
C LEU A 88 18.28 -32.91 -8.90
N ASP A 89 19.59 -32.93 -9.15
CA ASP A 89 20.40 -34.14 -9.07
C ASP A 89 20.44 -34.69 -7.63
N THR A 90 20.46 -33.81 -6.64
CA THR A 90 20.44 -34.22 -5.22
C THR A 90 19.08 -34.81 -4.85
N LEU A 91 17.97 -34.20 -5.26
CA LEU A 91 16.63 -34.75 -5.06
C LEU A 91 16.49 -36.14 -5.75
N LYS A 92 16.98 -36.25 -6.99
CA LYS A 92 16.99 -37.52 -7.76
C LYS A 92 17.82 -38.60 -7.07
N LYS A 93 19.01 -38.25 -6.52
CA LYS A 93 19.87 -39.18 -5.77
C LYS A 93 19.13 -39.83 -4.60
N HIS A 94 18.28 -39.08 -3.91
CA HIS A 94 17.47 -39.59 -2.80
C HIS A 94 16.11 -40.15 -3.22
N GLY A 95 15.78 -40.13 -4.50
CA GLY A 95 14.46 -40.56 -5.00
C GLY A 95 13.31 -39.69 -4.45
N ASN A 96 13.62 -38.50 -4.00
CA ASN A 96 12.61 -37.58 -3.43
C ASN A 96 11.70 -37.04 -4.53
N LYS A 97 10.37 -37.18 -4.36
CA LYS A 97 9.32 -36.74 -5.27
C LYS A 97 8.59 -35.48 -4.81
N ALA A 98 9.17 -34.74 -3.87
CA ALA A 98 8.60 -33.48 -3.40
C ALA A 98 8.35 -32.52 -4.56
N PRO A 99 7.21 -31.83 -4.62
CA PRO A 99 6.98 -30.78 -5.59
C PRO A 99 8.05 -29.70 -5.53
N VAL A 100 8.46 -29.20 -6.70
CA VAL A 100 9.51 -28.18 -6.80
C VAL A 100 8.99 -26.96 -7.51
N MET A 101 9.08 -25.80 -6.83
CA MET A 101 8.77 -24.51 -7.41
C MET A 101 10.06 -23.82 -7.89
N LEU A 102 10.03 -23.29 -9.12
CA LEU A 102 11.08 -22.46 -9.70
C LEU A 102 10.65 -21.00 -9.78
N SER A 103 11.44 -20.13 -9.16
CA SER A 103 11.39 -18.68 -9.37
C SER A 103 12.05 -18.31 -10.70
N SER A 104 11.24 -18.12 -11.75
CA SER A 104 11.66 -17.61 -13.04
C SER A 104 11.34 -16.11 -13.16
N SER A 105 11.42 -15.55 -14.35
CA SER A 105 11.21 -14.14 -14.66
C SER A 105 10.44 -13.96 -15.95
N ALA A 106 9.65 -12.90 -16.05
CA ALA A 106 9.05 -12.46 -17.31
C ALA A 106 10.09 -12.28 -18.44
N GLN A 107 11.36 -12.02 -18.11
CA GLN A 107 12.45 -11.95 -19.09
C GLN A 107 12.78 -13.28 -19.75
N ALA A 108 12.40 -14.41 -19.15
CA ALA A 108 12.56 -15.74 -19.76
C ALA A 108 11.65 -15.95 -21.01
N SER A 109 10.68 -15.07 -21.23
CA SER A 109 9.90 -15.07 -22.49
C SER A 109 10.74 -14.78 -23.71
N LEU A 110 11.87 -14.10 -23.57
CA LEU A 110 12.77 -13.65 -24.64
C LEU A 110 12.04 -12.88 -25.76
N THR A 111 10.98 -12.16 -25.41
CA THR A 111 10.16 -11.40 -26.34
C THR A 111 10.30 -9.88 -26.13
N GLY A 112 10.05 -9.09 -27.17
CA GLY A 112 10.10 -7.62 -27.12
C GLY A 112 11.45 -7.12 -26.60
N ARG A 113 11.43 -6.25 -25.59
CA ARG A 113 12.64 -5.67 -24.99
C ARG A 113 13.58 -6.69 -24.32
N PHE A 114 13.12 -7.92 -24.11
CA PHE A 114 13.89 -8.98 -23.47
C PHE A 114 14.55 -9.96 -24.45
N GLY A 115 14.38 -9.78 -25.77
CA GLY A 115 14.88 -10.69 -26.80
C GLY A 115 16.37 -11.00 -26.70
N ASN A 116 17.18 -10.05 -26.23
CA ASN A 116 18.64 -10.20 -26.07
C ASN A 116 19.07 -10.30 -24.60
N SER A 117 18.17 -10.59 -23.66
CA SER A 117 18.49 -10.68 -22.23
C SER A 117 19.29 -11.95 -21.90
N GLU A 118 20.56 -11.79 -21.52
CA GLU A 118 21.39 -12.90 -20.99
C GLU A 118 20.76 -13.51 -19.72
N TYR A 119 20.28 -12.66 -18.84
CA TYR A 119 19.53 -13.10 -17.68
C TYR A 119 18.28 -13.88 -18.08
N GLY A 120 17.52 -13.38 -19.07
CA GLY A 120 16.35 -14.08 -19.61
C GLY A 120 16.72 -15.45 -20.16
N ARG A 121 17.82 -15.58 -20.91
CA ARG A 121 18.31 -16.88 -21.43
C ARG A 121 18.67 -17.84 -20.30
N SER A 122 19.35 -17.38 -19.26
CA SER A 122 19.71 -18.23 -18.11
C SER A 122 18.48 -18.73 -17.35
N LYS A 123 17.46 -17.86 -17.17
CA LYS A 123 16.18 -18.25 -16.56
C LYS A 123 15.41 -19.24 -17.42
N LYS A 124 15.39 -19.03 -18.76
CA LYS A 124 14.76 -19.96 -19.69
C LYS A 124 15.40 -21.35 -19.66
N ALA A 125 16.73 -21.41 -19.64
CA ALA A 125 17.45 -22.67 -19.49
C ALA A 125 17.09 -23.40 -18.17
N GLY A 126 16.92 -22.63 -17.08
CA GLY A 126 16.42 -23.16 -15.81
C GLY A 126 14.99 -23.72 -15.92
N GLU A 127 14.08 -23.00 -16.60
CA GLU A 127 12.71 -23.48 -16.84
C GLU A 127 12.73 -24.82 -17.57
N ASP A 128 13.49 -24.94 -18.65
CA ASP A 128 13.57 -26.15 -19.46
C ASP A 128 14.12 -27.32 -18.65
N LEU A 129 15.15 -27.10 -17.83
CA LEU A 129 15.71 -28.10 -16.92
C LEU A 129 14.69 -28.61 -15.91
N PHE A 130 13.93 -27.72 -15.25
CA PHE A 130 12.94 -28.10 -14.26
C PHE A 130 11.77 -28.84 -14.87
N LEU A 131 11.27 -28.40 -16.01
CA LEU A 131 10.18 -29.06 -16.72
C LEU A 131 10.57 -30.46 -17.20
N GLN A 132 11.79 -30.59 -17.76
CA GLN A 132 12.33 -31.91 -18.13
C GLN A 132 12.45 -32.84 -16.92
N TYR A 133 13.00 -32.30 -15.79
CA TYR A 133 13.09 -33.09 -14.54
C TYR A 133 11.72 -33.60 -14.09
N GLY A 134 10.68 -32.76 -14.16
CA GLY A 134 9.32 -33.11 -13.78
C GLY A 134 8.76 -34.24 -14.65
N GLU A 135 8.94 -34.11 -15.98
CA GLU A 135 8.50 -35.14 -16.96
C GLU A 135 9.23 -36.49 -16.77
N GLU A 136 10.56 -36.45 -16.66
CA GLU A 136 11.37 -37.67 -16.53
C GLU A 136 11.18 -38.43 -15.20
N ASN A 137 10.92 -37.69 -14.11
CA ASN A 137 10.87 -38.25 -12.76
C ASN A 137 9.44 -38.34 -12.18
N GLY A 138 8.40 -37.89 -12.92
CA GLY A 138 7.03 -37.83 -12.44
C GLY A 138 6.88 -37.00 -11.18
N VAL A 139 7.54 -35.81 -11.18
CA VAL A 139 7.54 -34.85 -10.08
C VAL A 139 6.74 -33.61 -10.51
N LYS A 140 5.92 -33.07 -9.61
CA LYS A 140 5.19 -31.83 -9.83
C LYS A 140 6.17 -30.63 -9.83
N VAL A 141 6.20 -29.89 -10.93
CA VAL A 141 7.06 -28.72 -11.10
C VAL A 141 6.20 -27.48 -11.34
N LEU A 142 6.44 -26.43 -10.58
CA LEU A 142 5.70 -25.16 -10.62
C LEU A 142 6.65 -24.04 -11.07
N VAL A 143 6.52 -23.59 -12.30
CA VAL A 143 7.39 -22.52 -12.87
C VAL A 143 6.64 -21.21 -12.87
N TYR A 144 7.13 -20.26 -12.07
CA TYR A 144 6.56 -18.91 -11.96
C TYR A 144 7.45 -17.87 -12.67
N ARG A 145 6.91 -17.20 -13.68
CA ARG A 145 7.56 -16.04 -14.33
C ARG A 145 7.14 -14.75 -13.66
N PHE A 146 7.92 -14.32 -12.67
CA PHE A 146 7.60 -13.10 -11.92
C PHE A 146 7.79 -11.83 -12.75
N PRO A 147 6.86 -10.84 -12.64
CA PRO A 147 7.06 -9.47 -13.09
C PRO A 147 8.00 -8.72 -12.13
N ASN A 148 7.96 -7.38 -12.12
CA ASN A 148 8.77 -6.60 -11.20
C ASN A 148 8.28 -6.77 -9.76
N LEU A 149 9.11 -7.37 -8.91
CA LEU A 149 8.81 -7.58 -7.49
C LEU A 149 9.16 -6.34 -6.66
N TYR A 150 8.35 -6.06 -5.65
CA TYR A 150 8.60 -5.00 -4.67
C TYR A 150 8.00 -5.35 -3.29
N GLY A 151 8.48 -4.68 -2.26
CA GLY A 151 8.00 -4.86 -0.90
C GLY A 151 9.11 -4.68 0.13
N LYS A 152 8.78 -4.97 1.39
CA LYS A 152 9.73 -4.91 2.51
C LYS A 152 10.96 -5.80 2.26
N TRP A 153 12.14 -5.32 2.69
CA TRP A 153 13.44 -6.00 2.54
C TRP A 153 13.97 -6.12 1.11
N CYS A 154 13.30 -5.55 0.12
CA CYS A 154 13.88 -5.43 -1.22
C CYS A 154 15.06 -4.45 -1.16
N ARG A 155 16.22 -4.84 -1.71
CA ARG A 155 17.44 -4.02 -1.66
C ARG A 155 17.28 -2.80 -2.57
N PRO A 156 17.38 -1.56 -2.02
CA PRO A 156 17.35 -0.35 -2.84
C PRO A 156 18.63 -0.23 -3.67
N ASN A 157 18.57 0.54 -4.75
CA ASN A 157 19.68 0.76 -5.69
C ASN A 157 20.24 -0.57 -6.27
N TYR A 158 19.38 -1.56 -6.42
CA TYR A 158 19.74 -2.87 -6.96
C TYR A 158 18.82 -3.22 -8.15
N ASN A 159 17.73 -3.95 -7.99
CA ASN A 159 16.89 -4.43 -9.10
C ASN A 159 15.46 -3.91 -9.11
N SER A 160 15.06 -3.11 -8.13
CA SER A 160 13.69 -2.59 -8.03
C SER A 160 13.70 -1.06 -8.02
N ALA A 161 13.06 -0.45 -9.00
CA ALA A 161 12.83 1.00 -9.04
C ALA A 161 12.00 1.43 -7.82
N ILE A 162 10.93 0.68 -7.49
CA ILE A 162 10.06 0.98 -6.34
C ILE A 162 10.86 0.98 -5.03
N ALA A 163 11.68 -0.05 -4.79
CA ALA A 163 12.52 -0.10 -3.58
C ALA A 163 13.49 1.09 -3.50
N THR A 164 14.06 1.48 -4.64
CA THR A 164 14.95 2.64 -4.74
C THR A 164 14.22 3.94 -4.45
N PHE A 165 13.04 4.15 -5.06
CA PHE A 165 12.25 5.35 -4.83
C PHE A 165 11.73 5.43 -3.40
N CYS A 166 11.21 4.33 -2.82
CA CYS A 166 10.79 4.29 -1.43
C CYS A 166 11.94 4.67 -0.47
N ASN A 167 13.10 4.04 -0.64
CA ASN A 167 14.28 4.33 0.19
C ASN A 167 14.74 5.79 0.03
N ASN A 168 14.85 6.26 -1.20
CA ASN A 168 15.43 7.58 -1.45
C ASN A 168 14.48 8.69 -0.96
N ILE A 169 13.17 8.59 -1.24
CA ILE A 169 12.19 9.58 -0.78
C ILE A 169 12.08 9.56 0.76
N ALA A 170 12.04 8.36 1.39
CA ALA A 170 12.02 8.26 2.85
C ALA A 170 13.25 8.89 3.53
N ASN A 171 14.40 8.84 2.85
CA ASN A 171 15.67 9.39 3.36
C ASN A 171 16.03 10.76 2.75
N GLU A 172 15.12 11.41 2.00
CA GLU A 172 15.34 12.71 1.35
C GLU A 172 16.55 12.72 0.39
N LEU A 173 16.80 11.56 -0.24
CA LEU A 173 17.82 11.39 -1.26
C LEU A 173 17.25 11.67 -2.66
N PRO A 174 18.06 12.11 -3.61
CA PRO A 174 17.60 12.37 -4.96
C PRO A 174 17.12 11.08 -5.66
N ILE A 175 16.10 11.24 -6.49
CA ILE A 175 15.62 10.20 -7.42
C ILE A 175 15.75 10.69 -8.86
N THR A 176 15.88 9.75 -9.78
CA THR A 176 15.89 10.03 -11.22
C THR A 176 14.80 9.20 -11.88
N VAL A 177 13.91 9.87 -12.60
CA VAL A 177 12.88 9.25 -13.44
C VAL A 177 13.12 9.71 -14.88
N ASN A 178 13.63 8.82 -15.73
CA ASN A 178 13.96 9.17 -17.11
C ASN A 178 12.71 9.45 -17.95
N ASP A 179 11.68 8.61 -17.80
CA ASP A 179 10.37 8.79 -18.44
C ASP A 179 9.27 8.40 -17.46
N PRO A 180 8.49 9.37 -16.95
CA PRO A 180 7.42 9.10 -15.99
C PRO A 180 6.26 8.31 -16.59
N LYS A 181 6.13 8.20 -17.91
CA LYS A 181 5.05 7.46 -18.58
C LYS A 181 5.32 5.97 -18.72
N VAL A 182 6.52 5.51 -18.39
CA VAL A 182 6.84 4.08 -18.44
C VAL A 182 5.99 3.33 -17.45
N GLU A 183 5.12 2.45 -17.97
CA GLU A 183 4.30 1.55 -17.17
C GLU A 183 5.07 0.30 -16.77
N LEU A 184 4.97 -0.07 -15.51
CA LEU A 184 5.51 -1.30 -14.96
C LEU A 184 4.35 -2.21 -14.51
N GLU A 185 4.46 -3.49 -14.86
CA GLU A 185 3.70 -4.53 -14.16
C GLU A 185 4.49 -4.93 -12.91
N VAL A 186 3.83 -4.84 -11.75
CA VAL A 186 4.45 -4.99 -10.45
C VAL A 186 3.68 -5.99 -9.58
N LEU A 187 4.42 -6.79 -8.82
CA LEU A 187 3.89 -7.79 -7.90
C LEU A 187 4.41 -7.52 -6.49
N TYR A 188 3.48 -7.32 -5.57
CA TYR A 188 3.80 -7.09 -4.16
C TYR A 188 4.23 -8.38 -3.47
N ILE A 189 5.25 -8.29 -2.63
CA ILE A 189 5.87 -9.46 -2.02
C ILE A 189 4.92 -10.31 -1.17
N ASP A 190 4.00 -9.68 -0.43
CA ASP A 190 3.09 -10.46 0.41
C ASP A 190 2.02 -11.17 -0.43
N ASP A 191 1.56 -10.59 -1.56
CA ASP A 191 0.68 -11.29 -2.52
C ASP A 191 1.38 -12.49 -3.15
N LEU A 192 2.67 -12.39 -3.44
CA LEU A 192 3.47 -13.51 -3.92
C LEU A 192 3.61 -14.59 -2.84
N VAL A 193 3.86 -14.22 -1.60
CA VAL A 193 3.96 -15.18 -0.48
C VAL A 193 2.64 -15.92 -0.26
N GLU A 194 1.50 -15.25 -0.40
CA GLU A 194 0.17 -15.90 -0.35
C GLU A 194 0.01 -16.95 -1.47
N GLU A 195 0.42 -16.64 -2.70
CA GLU A 195 0.40 -17.59 -3.81
C GLU A 195 1.34 -18.78 -3.55
N MET A 196 2.53 -18.54 -2.99
CA MET A 196 3.46 -19.61 -2.60
C MET A 196 2.85 -20.54 -1.53
N ILE A 197 2.11 -19.97 -0.57
CA ILE A 197 1.40 -20.76 0.45
C ILE A 197 0.22 -21.53 -0.18
N ALA A 198 -0.48 -20.93 -1.15
CA ALA A 198 -1.51 -21.64 -1.91
C ALA A 198 -0.91 -22.85 -2.65
N ALA A 199 0.28 -22.71 -3.21
CA ALA A 199 1.00 -23.80 -3.87
C ALA A 199 1.34 -24.95 -2.91
N LEU A 200 1.66 -24.68 -1.64
CA LEU A 200 1.86 -25.73 -0.62
C LEU A 200 0.58 -26.53 -0.37
N LYS A 201 -0.58 -25.94 -0.60
CA LYS A 201 -1.89 -26.59 -0.45
C LYS A 201 -2.38 -27.24 -1.75
N GLY A 202 -1.61 -27.16 -2.83
CA GLY A 202 -2.02 -27.62 -4.16
C GLY A 202 -3.11 -26.74 -4.78
N GLN A 203 -3.14 -25.46 -4.44
CA GLN A 203 -4.11 -24.45 -4.89
C GLN A 203 -3.43 -23.35 -5.73
N GLU A 204 -2.31 -23.67 -6.34
CA GLU A 204 -1.59 -22.77 -7.23
C GLU A 204 -2.41 -22.39 -8.47
N HIS A 205 -2.17 -21.19 -9.00
CA HIS A 205 -2.82 -20.71 -10.21
C HIS A 205 -1.96 -21.02 -11.44
N HIS A 206 -2.52 -21.77 -12.39
CA HIS A 206 -1.86 -22.15 -13.63
C HIS A 206 -2.18 -21.23 -14.79
N CYS A 207 -1.23 -21.09 -15.73
CA CYS A 207 -1.37 -20.30 -16.94
C CYS A 207 -0.49 -20.79 -18.09
N GLU A 208 -0.78 -20.25 -19.28
CA GLU A 208 0.14 -20.18 -20.41
C GLU A 208 0.61 -18.74 -20.62
N PHE A 209 1.67 -18.55 -21.42
CA PHE A 209 2.17 -17.23 -21.79
C PHE A 209 2.13 -17.05 -23.32
N GLU A 210 1.53 -15.94 -23.75
CA GLU A 210 1.71 -15.42 -25.09
C GLU A 210 2.61 -14.18 -25.01
N GLY A 211 3.90 -14.37 -25.28
CA GLY A 211 4.92 -13.34 -25.04
C GLY A 211 5.01 -12.99 -23.53
N LEU A 212 4.57 -11.80 -23.16
CA LEU A 212 4.50 -11.34 -21.76
C LEU A 212 3.08 -11.47 -21.17
N THR A 213 2.08 -11.78 -21.99
CA THR A 213 0.69 -11.84 -21.56
C THR A 213 0.43 -13.15 -20.86
N VAL A 214 -0.13 -13.07 -19.64
CA VAL A 214 -0.59 -14.23 -18.87
C VAL A 214 -1.96 -14.65 -19.39
N LEU A 215 -2.10 -15.93 -19.74
CA LEU A 215 -3.35 -16.57 -20.16
C LEU A 215 -3.73 -17.63 -19.12
N PRO A 216 -4.62 -17.31 -18.16
CA PRO A 216 -5.03 -18.26 -17.13
C PRO A 216 -5.59 -19.54 -17.74
N SER A 217 -5.12 -20.70 -17.27
CA SER A 217 -5.53 -22.02 -17.76
C SER A 217 -5.30 -23.07 -16.67
N ALA A 218 -6.31 -23.84 -16.32
CA ALA A 218 -6.19 -24.88 -15.28
C ALA A 218 -5.15 -25.96 -15.61
N GLU A 219 -4.88 -26.21 -16.89
CA GLU A 219 -3.87 -27.16 -17.38
C GLU A 219 -2.60 -26.45 -17.88
N GLY A 220 -2.44 -25.18 -17.56
CA GLY A 220 -1.31 -24.39 -18.00
C GLY A 220 0.02 -24.94 -17.49
N ARG A 221 1.04 -24.84 -18.34
CA ARG A 221 2.40 -25.34 -18.06
C ARG A 221 3.14 -24.48 -17.01
N TYR A 222 2.73 -23.23 -16.88
CA TYR A 222 3.32 -22.26 -15.97
C TYR A 222 2.36 -21.92 -14.84
N CYS A 223 2.88 -21.25 -13.82
CA CYS A 223 2.09 -20.69 -12.74
C CYS A 223 2.25 -19.16 -12.69
N TYR A 224 1.26 -18.48 -12.12
CA TYR A 224 1.27 -17.03 -11.97
C TYR A 224 0.62 -16.60 -10.66
N CYS A 225 0.95 -15.40 -10.18
CA CYS A 225 0.24 -14.78 -9.09
C CYS A 225 -0.92 -13.94 -9.66
N PRO A 226 -2.19 -14.18 -9.26
CA PRO A 226 -3.35 -13.51 -9.85
C PRO A 226 -3.45 -12.03 -9.47
N VAL A 227 -2.73 -11.60 -8.43
CA VAL A 227 -2.77 -10.22 -7.93
C VAL A 227 -1.52 -9.47 -8.40
N THR A 228 -1.61 -8.82 -9.56
CA THR A 228 -0.61 -7.87 -10.04
C THR A 228 -1.22 -6.49 -10.25
N HIS A 229 -0.38 -5.48 -10.30
CA HIS A 229 -0.81 -4.10 -10.57
C HIS A 229 0.01 -3.49 -11.70
N LYS A 230 -0.60 -2.55 -12.43
CA LYS A 230 0.10 -1.73 -13.40
C LYS A 230 0.14 -0.30 -12.88
N ALA A 231 1.33 0.30 -12.93
CA ALA A 231 1.52 1.69 -12.53
C ALA A 231 2.66 2.31 -13.34
N THR A 232 2.53 3.57 -13.68
CA THR A 232 3.61 4.34 -14.30
C THR A 232 4.64 4.79 -13.25
N LEU A 233 5.86 5.05 -13.70
CA LEU A 233 6.91 5.58 -12.81
C LEU A 233 6.49 6.91 -12.18
N GLY A 234 5.75 7.76 -12.92
CA GLY A 234 5.20 9.02 -12.41
C GLY A 234 4.19 8.80 -11.28
N GLU A 235 3.19 7.94 -11.49
CA GLU A 235 2.18 7.61 -10.45
C GLU A 235 2.82 7.05 -9.17
N ILE A 236 3.84 6.19 -9.32
CA ILE A 236 4.58 5.66 -8.18
C ILE A 236 5.24 6.78 -7.37
N VAL A 237 5.93 7.70 -8.04
CA VAL A 237 6.63 8.82 -7.40
C VAL A 237 5.67 9.80 -6.77
N ASP A 238 4.57 10.14 -7.43
CA ASP A 238 3.55 11.05 -6.92
C ASP A 238 2.91 10.50 -5.62
N LEU A 239 2.57 9.21 -5.60
CA LEU A 239 2.07 8.56 -4.38
C LEU A 239 3.10 8.59 -3.24
N LEU A 240 4.36 8.31 -3.54
CA LEU A 240 5.43 8.32 -2.53
C LEU A 240 5.65 9.71 -1.94
N HIS A 241 5.56 10.78 -2.73
CA HIS A 241 5.61 12.15 -2.23
C HIS A 241 4.40 12.47 -1.35
N GLN A 242 3.18 12.05 -1.72
CA GLN A 242 2.01 12.20 -0.86
C GLN A 242 2.21 11.50 0.49
N PHE A 243 2.76 10.28 0.50
CA PHE A 243 3.07 9.57 1.75
C PHE A 243 4.13 10.28 2.58
N HIS A 244 5.18 10.81 1.92
CA HIS A 244 6.26 11.54 2.58
C HIS A 244 5.77 12.85 3.23
N ASP A 245 4.85 13.55 2.57
CA ASP A 245 4.35 14.84 3.04
C ASP A 245 3.21 14.71 4.08
N MET A 246 2.67 13.51 4.28
CA MET A 246 1.58 13.27 5.23
C MET A 246 1.85 13.81 6.65
N PRO A 247 3.04 13.66 7.25
CA PRO A 247 3.33 14.24 8.57
C PRO A 247 3.24 15.77 8.62
N LYS A 248 3.51 16.47 7.50
CA LYS A 248 3.47 17.92 7.40
C LYS A 248 2.06 18.44 7.11
N THR A 249 1.35 17.75 6.23
CA THR A 249 0.01 18.11 5.75
C THR A 249 -1.10 17.57 6.62
N LEU A 250 -0.85 16.53 7.40
CA LEU A 250 -1.81 15.70 8.13
C LEU A 250 -2.88 15.06 7.21
N MET A 251 -2.67 15.12 5.90
CA MET A 251 -3.58 14.58 4.89
C MET A 251 -3.30 13.10 4.68
N ILE A 252 -4.27 12.23 4.98
CA ILE A 252 -4.19 10.83 4.59
C ILE A 252 -4.55 10.74 3.10
N PRO A 253 -3.66 10.23 2.25
CA PRO A 253 -3.98 9.95 0.85
C PRO A 253 -5.10 8.92 0.73
N GLU A 254 -5.75 8.88 -0.40
CA GLU A 254 -6.73 7.84 -0.69
C GLU A 254 -6.02 6.50 -0.91
N ILE A 255 -6.20 5.58 0.03
CA ILE A 255 -5.55 4.25 0.06
C ILE A 255 -6.64 3.18 0.17
N PRO A 256 -7.37 2.86 -0.90
CA PRO A 256 -8.37 1.80 -0.87
C PRO A 256 -7.77 0.45 -0.47
N ALA A 257 -8.56 -0.38 0.20
CA ALA A 257 -8.18 -1.76 0.45
C ALA A 257 -7.85 -2.47 -0.88
N ASP A 258 -6.90 -3.38 -0.87
CA ASP A 258 -6.45 -4.15 -2.03
C ASP A 258 -5.89 -3.35 -3.22
N SER A 259 -5.70 -2.03 -3.07
CA SER A 259 -5.12 -1.17 -4.09
C SER A 259 -3.59 -1.25 -4.15
N PHE A 260 -3.03 -0.85 -5.29
CA PHE A 260 -1.60 -0.62 -5.43
C PHE A 260 -1.07 0.39 -4.40
N ALA A 261 -1.83 1.49 -4.18
CA ALA A 261 -1.46 2.53 -3.21
C ALA A 261 -1.29 1.96 -1.79
N LYS A 262 -2.15 1.01 -1.36
CA LYS A 262 -2.05 0.34 -0.05
C LYS A 262 -0.76 -0.46 0.08
N ARG A 263 -0.41 -1.23 -0.92
CA ARG A 263 0.80 -2.05 -0.98
C ARG A 263 2.07 -1.20 -1.06
N LEU A 264 2.01 -0.13 -1.86
CA LEU A 264 3.11 0.83 -1.97
C LEU A 264 3.35 1.57 -0.67
N TYR A 265 2.29 1.99 0.03
CA TYR A 265 2.40 2.62 1.35
C TYR A 265 3.05 1.69 2.37
N SER A 266 2.62 0.43 2.44
CA SER A 266 3.23 -0.57 3.32
C SER A 266 4.72 -0.77 3.00
N THR A 267 5.08 -0.75 1.71
CA THR A 267 6.48 -0.81 1.26
C THR A 267 7.25 0.43 1.70
N TYR A 268 6.70 1.64 1.47
CA TYR A 268 7.32 2.90 1.88
C TYR A 268 7.62 2.95 3.37
N LEU A 269 6.66 2.55 4.21
CA LEU A 269 6.85 2.50 5.66
C LEU A 269 8.00 1.58 6.09
N SER A 270 8.30 0.52 5.33
CA SER A 270 9.41 -0.39 5.63
C SER A 270 10.80 0.23 5.40
N TYR A 271 10.87 1.33 4.66
CA TYR A 271 12.09 2.12 4.42
C TYR A 271 12.16 3.39 5.27
N LEU A 272 11.07 3.74 5.96
CA LEU A 272 11.04 4.95 6.77
C LEU A 272 11.98 4.81 7.98
N PRO A 273 12.93 5.74 8.19
CA PRO A 273 13.78 5.77 9.37
C PRO A 273 12.93 5.89 10.65
N LYS A 274 13.38 5.25 11.73
CA LYS A 274 12.65 5.24 13.01
C LYS A 274 12.41 6.62 13.59
N ASP A 275 13.35 7.52 13.44
CA ASP A 275 13.26 8.92 13.88
C ASP A 275 12.26 9.73 13.06
N LYS A 276 11.96 9.34 11.82
CA LYS A 276 10.95 9.96 10.97
C LYS A 276 9.54 9.35 11.11
N ALA A 277 9.42 8.23 11.81
CA ALA A 277 8.13 7.59 12.08
C ALA A 277 7.32 8.29 13.19
N ILE A 278 7.96 9.20 13.95
CA ILE A 278 7.36 9.98 15.03
C ILE A 278 7.50 11.46 14.66
N PHE A 279 6.42 12.20 14.74
CA PHE A 279 6.39 13.63 14.47
C PHE A 279 5.45 14.35 15.44
N ASP A 280 5.77 15.61 15.73
CA ASP A 280 4.99 16.45 16.63
C ASP A 280 3.78 17.06 15.91
N LEU A 281 2.65 17.10 16.60
CA LEU A 281 1.46 17.78 16.13
C LEU A 281 1.44 19.24 16.63
N LYS A 282 1.07 20.16 15.74
CA LYS A 282 0.94 21.57 16.10
C LYS A 282 -0.29 21.80 16.99
N MET A 283 -0.06 22.17 18.24
CA MET A 283 -1.11 22.59 19.15
C MET A 283 -1.32 24.11 19.04
N ASN A 284 -2.48 24.53 18.57
CA ASN A 284 -2.89 25.93 18.53
C ASN A 284 -3.56 26.29 19.86
N CYS A 285 -2.93 27.16 20.66
CA CYS A 285 -3.38 27.58 21.99
C CYS A 285 -3.86 29.04 21.99
N ASP A 286 -4.97 29.31 22.71
CA ASP A 286 -5.47 30.64 23.00
C ASP A 286 -6.10 30.70 24.40
N ASP A 287 -6.73 31.84 24.74
CA ASP A 287 -7.38 32.01 26.05
C ASP A 287 -8.56 31.03 26.28
N ARG A 288 -9.12 30.47 25.23
CA ARG A 288 -10.25 29.54 25.26
C ARG A 288 -9.82 28.09 25.50
N GLY A 289 -8.54 27.77 25.28
CA GLY A 289 -7.98 26.43 25.38
C GLY A 289 -7.04 26.08 24.25
N SER A 290 -7.10 24.88 23.71
CA SER A 290 -6.27 24.47 22.59
C SER A 290 -7.04 23.70 21.53
N PHE A 291 -6.53 23.71 20.32
CA PHE A 291 -7.01 22.92 19.18
C PHE A 291 -5.83 22.25 18.50
N THR A 292 -5.92 20.94 18.32
CA THR A 292 -4.89 20.14 17.65
C THR A 292 -5.57 19.27 16.59
N GLU A 293 -5.24 19.51 15.34
CA GLU A 293 -5.62 18.63 14.26
C GLU A 293 -4.75 17.36 14.31
N LEU A 294 -5.36 16.19 14.24
CA LEU A 294 -4.67 14.91 14.23
C LEU A 294 -4.45 14.41 12.81
N VAL A 295 -5.50 14.50 12.00
CA VAL A 295 -5.54 13.97 10.64
C VAL A 295 -6.74 14.51 9.90
N HIS A 296 -6.61 14.67 8.58
CA HIS A 296 -7.75 14.88 7.71
C HIS A 296 -7.63 14.05 6.42
N THR A 297 -8.75 13.92 5.73
CA THR A 297 -8.87 13.16 4.48
C THR A 297 -9.54 14.03 3.43
N LEU A 298 -9.38 13.67 2.16
CA LEU A 298 -10.02 14.40 1.06
C LEU A 298 -11.55 14.36 1.15
N ASN A 299 -12.12 13.22 1.53
CA ASN A 299 -13.55 12.94 1.41
C ASN A 299 -14.28 12.79 2.76
N CYS A 300 -13.56 12.47 3.84
CA CYS A 300 -14.17 12.14 5.14
C CYS A 300 -13.94 13.19 6.22
N GLY A 301 -13.46 14.39 5.87
CA GLY A 301 -13.22 15.48 6.81
C GLY A 301 -11.97 15.29 7.66
N GLN A 302 -11.98 15.84 8.87
CA GLN A 302 -10.83 15.85 9.79
C GLN A 302 -11.19 15.30 11.16
N VAL A 303 -10.19 14.78 11.86
CA VAL A 303 -10.26 14.43 13.30
C VAL A 303 -9.35 15.37 14.06
N SER A 304 -9.87 15.98 15.13
CA SER A 304 -9.14 16.93 15.95
C SER A 304 -9.45 16.78 17.42
N ILE A 305 -8.52 17.19 18.27
CA ILE A 305 -8.71 17.32 19.72
C ILE A 305 -8.92 18.78 20.07
N ASN A 306 -9.99 19.04 20.80
CA ASN A 306 -10.34 20.35 21.26
C ASN A 306 -10.37 20.36 22.80
N ILE A 307 -9.45 21.09 23.44
CA ILE A 307 -9.43 21.28 24.89
C ILE A 307 -10.03 22.64 25.18
N SER A 308 -11.13 22.68 25.94
CA SER A 308 -11.79 23.92 26.32
C SER A 308 -11.60 24.18 27.80
N LYS A 309 -11.31 25.44 28.16
CA LYS A 309 -11.27 25.89 29.56
C LYS A 309 -12.68 25.98 30.12
N PRO A 310 -12.87 25.83 31.44
CA PRO A 310 -14.18 25.99 32.08
C PRO A 310 -14.82 27.34 31.76
N GLY A 311 -16.14 27.34 31.54
CA GLY A 311 -16.92 28.55 31.25
C GLY A 311 -16.76 29.13 29.83
N ILE A 312 -15.99 28.50 28.98
CA ILE A 312 -15.78 28.97 27.59
C ILE A 312 -16.88 28.43 26.66
N THR A 313 -17.45 29.33 25.87
CA THR A 313 -18.35 29.01 24.77
C THR A 313 -17.58 29.13 23.45
N LYS A 314 -17.62 28.06 22.66
CA LYS A 314 -17.05 28.01 21.29
C LYS A 314 -18.16 27.73 20.29
N GLY A 315 -17.92 27.97 19.00
CA GLY A 315 -18.91 27.76 17.93
C GLY A 315 -19.61 29.04 17.53
N GLN A 316 -20.92 29.10 17.63
CA GLN A 316 -21.79 30.20 17.16
C GLN A 316 -21.67 30.43 15.65
N HIS A 317 -21.67 29.34 14.87
CA HIS A 317 -21.58 29.37 13.41
C HIS A 317 -22.51 28.30 12.80
N TRP A 318 -22.75 28.41 11.53
CA TRP A 318 -23.59 27.49 10.75
C TRP A 318 -22.78 26.63 9.83
N HIS A 319 -23.27 25.40 9.65
CA HIS A 319 -22.78 24.48 8.63
C HIS A 319 -23.92 24.11 7.69
N HIS A 320 -23.75 24.34 6.38
CA HIS A 320 -24.72 23.95 5.37
C HIS A 320 -24.54 22.50 4.88
N THR A 321 -23.30 22.07 4.74
CA THR A 321 -22.96 20.76 4.16
C THR A 321 -22.07 19.91 5.07
N LYS A 322 -21.51 20.50 6.13
CA LYS A 322 -20.62 19.83 7.08
C LYS A 322 -21.43 19.27 8.24
N TRP A 323 -21.22 18.00 8.57
CA TRP A 323 -21.67 17.42 9.84
C TRP A 323 -20.48 17.28 10.80
N GLU A 324 -20.77 17.29 12.09
CA GLU A 324 -19.78 17.18 13.14
C GLU A 324 -20.22 16.14 14.16
N GLN A 325 -19.27 15.32 14.61
CA GLN A 325 -19.46 14.39 15.70
C GLN A 325 -18.59 14.81 16.87
N PHE A 326 -19.18 14.98 18.04
CA PHE A 326 -18.47 15.32 19.27
C PHE A 326 -18.38 14.10 20.16
N ILE A 327 -17.16 13.80 20.63
CA ILE A 327 -16.89 12.74 21.59
C ILE A 327 -16.21 13.39 22.80
N VAL A 328 -16.88 13.37 23.97
CA VAL A 328 -16.31 13.90 25.21
C VAL A 328 -15.42 12.83 25.82
N VAL A 329 -14.11 13.05 25.79
CA VAL A 329 -13.10 12.13 26.33
C VAL A 329 -12.89 12.37 27.84
N SER A 330 -12.99 13.63 28.28
CA SER A 330 -12.81 14.02 29.68
C SER A 330 -13.59 15.30 30.01
N GLY A 331 -14.13 15.40 31.21
CA GLY A 331 -14.92 16.54 31.69
C GLY A 331 -16.37 16.50 31.23
N HIS A 332 -17.02 17.67 31.27
CA HIS A 332 -18.42 17.87 30.91
C HIS A 332 -18.55 19.09 29.99
N GLY A 333 -19.37 18.99 28.97
CA GLY A 333 -19.65 20.09 28.03
C GLY A 333 -21.13 20.11 27.65
N LEU A 334 -21.69 21.29 27.43
CA LEU A 334 -23.03 21.46 26.88
C LEU A 334 -22.94 21.81 25.40
N ILE A 335 -23.49 20.95 24.55
CA ILE A 335 -23.61 21.19 23.12
C ILE A 335 -25.02 21.67 22.82
N GLN A 336 -25.11 22.89 22.28
CA GLN A 336 -26.38 23.47 21.86
C GLN A 336 -26.43 23.53 20.34
N GLN A 337 -27.48 22.98 19.78
CA GLN A 337 -27.73 22.97 18.33
C GLN A 337 -29.09 23.58 18.01
N ARG A 338 -29.20 24.22 16.86
CA ARG A 338 -30.40 24.79 16.33
C ARG A 338 -30.54 24.37 14.87
N LYS A 339 -31.70 23.87 14.48
CA LYS A 339 -31.93 23.43 13.10
C LYS A 339 -32.09 24.59 12.14
N GLU A 340 -32.97 25.52 12.47
CA GLU A 340 -33.26 26.73 11.73
C GLU A 340 -33.49 27.87 12.70
N GLY A 341 -33.05 29.07 12.37
CA GLY A 341 -33.36 30.25 13.14
C GLY A 341 -34.59 30.93 12.57
N THR A 342 -35.57 31.25 13.43
CA THR A 342 -36.63 32.16 13.08
C THR A 342 -36.18 33.60 13.33
N ASP A 343 -36.90 34.56 12.80
CA ASP A 343 -36.70 35.99 13.08
C ASP A 343 -36.90 36.30 14.58
N GLU A 344 -37.77 35.55 15.27
CA GLU A 344 -37.96 35.62 16.72
C GLU A 344 -36.74 35.15 17.47
N ASP A 345 -36.11 34.04 17.05
CA ASP A 345 -34.87 33.54 17.65
C ASP A 345 -33.74 34.54 17.58
N VAL A 346 -33.63 35.26 16.45
CA VAL A 346 -32.61 36.31 16.29
C VAL A 346 -32.91 37.48 17.22
N ARG A 347 -34.18 37.87 17.36
CA ARG A 347 -34.59 38.96 18.29
C ARG A 347 -34.36 38.53 19.73
N ASP A 348 -34.68 37.31 20.11
CA ASP A 348 -34.45 36.79 21.45
C ASP A 348 -32.98 36.74 21.79
N PHE A 349 -32.14 36.31 20.88
CA PHE A 349 -30.70 36.35 21.04
C PHE A 349 -30.19 37.78 21.29
N CYS A 350 -30.79 38.77 20.65
CA CYS A 350 -30.40 40.16 20.78
C CYS A 350 -30.90 40.83 22.08
N ARG A 351 -32.03 40.35 22.69
CA ARG A 351 -32.74 41.03 23.79
C ARG A 351 -31.88 41.37 25.00
N ASN A 352 -30.92 40.57 25.36
CA ASN A 352 -30.06 40.82 26.54
C ASN A 352 -28.60 41.13 26.19
N LYS A 353 -28.29 41.30 24.92
CA LYS A 353 -26.91 41.50 24.45
C LYS A 353 -26.66 42.87 23.81
N ILE A 354 -27.70 43.49 23.29
CA ILE A 354 -27.66 44.84 22.72
C ILE A 354 -28.81 45.69 23.22
N SER A 355 -28.65 47.00 23.12
CA SER A 355 -29.71 47.96 23.52
C SER A 355 -30.98 47.72 22.71
N ARG A 356 -32.16 47.81 23.36
CA ARG A 356 -33.47 47.46 22.79
C ARG A 356 -33.73 48.14 21.42
N TYR A 357 -33.29 49.35 21.21
CA TYR A 357 -33.46 50.08 19.93
C TYR A 357 -32.53 49.62 18.83
N LYS A 358 -31.54 48.75 19.13
CA LYS A 358 -30.65 48.13 18.14
C LYS A 358 -31.10 46.75 17.72
N ILE A 359 -32.13 46.18 18.34
CA ILE A 359 -32.70 44.89 17.95
C ILE A 359 -33.36 45.05 16.58
N PRO A 360 -33.04 44.23 15.59
CA PRO A 360 -33.61 44.34 14.24
C PRO A 360 -35.14 44.18 14.26
N LYS A 361 -35.86 45.15 13.66
CA LYS A 361 -37.31 45.06 13.52
C LYS A 361 -37.71 44.10 12.44
N TYR A 362 -36.93 44.03 11.36
CA TYR A 362 -37.16 43.11 10.23
C TYR A 362 -35.91 42.25 10.02
N ILE A 363 -36.11 40.95 9.84
CA ILE A 363 -35.06 39.97 9.62
C ILE A 363 -35.49 39.14 8.44
N PHE A 364 -34.61 39.03 7.43
CA PHE A 364 -34.86 38.26 6.22
C PHE A 364 -33.82 37.16 6.15
N PHE A 365 -34.30 35.94 5.93
CA PHE A 365 -33.47 34.79 5.58
C PHE A 365 -33.44 34.71 4.06
N VAL A 366 -32.25 34.54 3.50
CA VAL A 366 -32.00 34.45 2.07
C VAL A 366 -31.17 33.23 1.74
N ASP A 367 -31.48 32.56 0.65
CA ASP A 367 -30.73 31.37 0.22
C ASP A 367 -29.33 31.74 -0.26
N GLU A 368 -29.15 32.92 -0.85
CA GLU A 368 -27.88 33.39 -1.38
C GLU A 368 -27.59 34.85 -1.02
N PHE A 369 -26.33 35.14 -0.70
CA PHE A 369 -25.85 36.50 -0.58
C PHE A 369 -25.13 36.97 -1.84
N PRO A 370 -25.18 38.27 -2.19
CA PRO A 370 -24.34 38.81 -3.24
C PRO A 370 -22.87 38.64 -2.88
N MET A 371 -22.14 37.85 -3.69
CA MET A 371 -20.76 37.48 -3.44
C MET A 371 -19.81 38.17 -4.42
N THR A 372 -18.58 38.41 -4.00
CA THR A 372 -17.46 38.76 -4.89
C THR A 372 -16.96 37.50 -5.62
N GLY A 373 -16.23 37.66 -6.71
CA GLY A 373 -15.57 36.53 -7.38
C GLY A 373 -14.57 35.74 -6.50
N SER A 374 -14.16 36.32 -5.37
CA SER A 374 -13.31 35.66 -4.36
C SER A 374 -14.08 35.05 -3.19
N GLY A 375 -15.41 34.92 -3.29
CA GLY A 375 -16.25 34.28 -2.27
C GLY A 375 -16.53 35.11 -1.02
N LYS A 376 -16.40 36.45 -1.06
CA LYS A 376 -16.73 37.33 0.05
C LYS A 376 -18.08 38.02 -0.16
N ILE A 377 -18.90 38.15 0.92
CA ILE A 377 -20.17 38.85 0.88
C ILE A 377 -19.96 40.33 0.52
N GLN A 378 -20.66 40.81 -0.50
CA GLN A 378 -20.65 42.21 -0.92
C GLN A 378 -21.58 43.04 -0.01
N LYS A 379 -21.08 43.41 1.16
CA LYS A 379 -21.84 44.13 2.20
C LYS A 379 -22.55 45.40 1.70
N PHE A 380 -21.98 46.09 0.73
CA PHE A 380 -22.57 47.29 0.15
C PHE A 380 -23.87 47.04 -0.62
N ARG A 381 -24.06 45.81 -1.14
CA ARG A 381 -25.31 45.37 -1.82
C ARG A 381 -26.39 44.89 -0.87
N LEU A 382 -26.06 44.58 0.41
CA LEU A 382 -27.04 44.10 1.37
C LEU A 382 -28.16 45.10 1.66
N LYS A 383 -27.86 46.40 1.59
CA LYS A 383 -28.90 47.44 1.73
C LYS A 383 -29.93 47.37 0.64
N ASP A 384 -29.49 47.24 -0.62
CA ASP A 384 -30.43 47.16 -1.78
C ASP A 384 -31.21 45.89 -1.74
N LEU A 385 -30.58 44.75 -1.38
CA LEU A 385 -31.24 43.46 -1.17
C LEU A 385 -32.32 43.56 -0.08
N GLY A 386 -32.00 44.17 1.07
CA GLY A 386 -32.96 44.38 2.17
C GLY A 386 -34.12 45.24 1.78
N LEU A 387 -33.91 46.34 1.06
CA LEU A 387 -34.99 47.22 0.51
C LEU A 387 -35.92 46.47 -0.47
N LYS A 388 -35.32 45.63 -1.33
CA LYS A 388 -36.05 44.78 -2.25
C LYS A 388 -36.97 43.79 -1.51
N LEU A 389 -36.42 43.08 -0.52
CA LEU A 389 -37.16 42.09 0.29
C LEU A 389 -38.28 42.76 1.12
N CYS A 390 -38.06 43.96 1.69
CA CYS A 390 -39.12 44.72 2.34
C CYS A 390 -40.26 45.03 1.39
N LYS A 391 -39.95 45.48 0.16
CA LYS A 391 -40.94 45.79 -0.84
C LYS A 391 -41.76 44.57 -1.29
N GLU A 392 -41.06 43.43 -1.47
CA GLU A 392 -41.70 42.17 -1.85
C GLU A 392 -42.65 41.65 -0.75
N GLN A 393 -42.39 41.94 0.50
CA GLN A 393 -43.23 41.56 1.64
C GLN A 393 -44.23 42.65 2.05
N GLY A 394 -44.37 43.72 1.27
CA GLY A 394 -45.32 44.79 1.54
C GLY A 394 -44.99 45.63 2.81
N ILE A 395 -43.74 45.66 3.21
CA ILE A 395 -43.26 46.39 4.38
C ILE A 395 -42.90 47.83 3.96
N GLU A 396 -43.67 48.79 4.43
CA GLU A 396 -43.31 50.20 4.29
C GLU A 396 -42.17 50.62 5.21
N ILE A 397 -41.09 51.09 4.63
CA ILE A 397 -39.94 51.59 5.34
C ILE A 397 -40.12 53.11 5.47
N ILE A 398 -40.40 53.56 6.68
CA ILE A 398 -40.50 54.98 7.05
C ILE A 398 -39.10 55.56 7.24
#